data_a85d293ba9f386f1fbbb6d4094743fca
#
_entry.id   a85d293ba9f386f1fbbb6d4094743fca
#
_cell.length_a   1.000
_cell.length_b   1.000
_cell.length_c   1.000
_cell.angle_alpha   90.00
_cell.angle_beta   90.00
_cell.angle_gamma   90.00
#
_symmetry.space_group_name_H-M   'P 1'
#
loop_
_entity.id
_entity.type
_entity.pdbx_description
1 polymer ?
#
loop_
_entity_poly.entity_id
_entity_poly.type
_entity_poly.pdbx_seq_one_letter_code
_entity_poly.pdbx_strand_id
1 'polypeptide(L)'
;MSEMSFLQFATIFGFAIFVIATFCLAFFYKPKHKTPRPHAFGSAEIKFSEKENRFVIRGRRFIPVSVAVNLFFNAFDKDLYAARKSEETGMSKDKIIEEWDLHRERARATGIFLHKEVAAFFTGSNMKGSFRFTFNGKYYQADEIINIEKEESLFRQFISQNPLQVYRTNFLVADSTWRLAGRVAFIGKCSDGYVLYDWKRRNGITDKYGNAITENAFDQKGTNGLENIWDTPFWHYALQLNLYRAILEKNHHLKICSIYLIDISPQRDNFAKIPIPYTSYTSY
;
A
#
# COMPACT_ATOMS: atom_id res chain seq x y z
N MET A 1 22.85 -18.51 -15.36
CA MET A 1 21.78 -17.66 -15.91
C MET A 1 20.85 -18.59 -16.68
N SER A 2 19.68 -18.90 -16.12
CA SER A 2 18.68 -19.73 -16.81
C SER A 2 17.93 -18.81 -17.78
N GLU A 3 18.02 -19.12 -19.07
CA GLU A 3 17.27 -18.47 -20.12
C GLU A 3 15.78 -18.62 -19.84
N MET A 4 15.15 -17.52 -19.47
CA MET A 4 13.70 -17.44 -19.42
C MET A 4 13.18 -17.58 -20.84
N SER A 5 12.36 -18.60 -21.12
CA SER A 5 11.87 -18.86 -22.48
C SER A 5 11.09 -17.64 -23.00
N PHE A 6 11.21 -17.35 -24.29
CA PHE A 6 10.48 -16.29 -25.00
C PHE A 6 8.96 -16.33 -24.70
N LEU A 7 8.40 -17.54 -24.50
CA LEU A 7 7.01 -17.72 -24.12
C LEU A 7 6.70 -17.18 -22.70
N GLN A 8 7.62 -17.35 -21.74
CA GLN A 8 7.45 -16.81 -20.37
C GLN A 8 7.52 -15.28 -20.37
N PHE A 9 8.43 -14.73 -21.21
CA PHE A 9 8.55 -13.27 -21.38
C PHE A 9 7.30 -12.68 -22.05
N ALA A 10 6.81 -13.32 -23.12
CA ALA A 10 5.58 -12.92 -23.81
C ALA A 10 4.34 -13.02 -22.92
N THR A 11 4.26 -14.02 -22.03
CA THR A 11 3.12 -14.19 -21.10
C THR A 11 3.15 -13.14 -19.99
N ILE A 12 4.32 -12.81 -19.46
CA ILE A 12 4.48 -11.76 -18.43
C ILE A 12 4.24 -10.38 -19.04
N PHE A 13 4.77 -10.11 -20.24
CA PHE A 13 4.62 -8.83 -20.93
C PHE A 13 3.18 -8.63 -21.44
N GLY A 14 2.56 -9.65 -22.01
CA GLY A 14 1.16 -9.64 -22.44
C GLY A 14 0.20 -9.45 -21.25
N PHE A 15 0.52 -10.04 -20.11
CA PHE A 15 -0.26 -9.88 -18.89
C PHE A 15 -0.12 -8.47 -18.28
N ALA A 16 1.09 -7.89 -18.31
CA ALA A 16 1.33 -6.51 -17.85
C ALA A 16 0.60 -5.50 -18.74
N ILE A 17 0.65 -5.66 -20.07
CA ILE A 17 -0.09 -4.83 -21.03
C ILE A 17 -1.60 -4.97 -20.82
N PHE A 18 -2.11 -6.19 -20.59
CA PHE A 18 -3.53 -6.42 -20.31
C PHE A 18 -3.96 -5.74 -19.00
N VAL A 19 -3.16 -5.83 -17.95
CA VAL A 19 -3.43 -5.15 -16.67
C VAL A 19 -3.40 -3.63 -16.86
N ILE A 20 -2.41 -3.09 -17.57
CA ILE A 20 -2.30 -1.66 -17.86
C ILE A 20 -3.48 -1.18 -18.71
N ALA A 21 -3.82 -1.89 -19.79
CA ALA A 21 -4.95 -1.53 -20.64
C ALA A 21 -6.29 -1.62 -19.89
N THR A 22 -6.49 -2.67 -19.09
CA THR A 22 -7.69 -2.82 -18.26
C THR A 22 -7.76 -1.77 -17.16
N PHE A 23 -6.60 -1.39 -16.64
CA PHE A 23 -6.48 -0.36 -15.61
C PHE A 23 -6.77 1.03 -16.17
N CYS A 24 -6.19 1.39 -17.33
CA CYS A 24 -6.51 2.64 -18.03
C CYS A 24 -8.00 2.71 -18.39
N LEU A 25 -8.59 1.62 -18.91
CA LEU A 25 -10.03 1.54 -19.17
C LEU A 25 -10.87 1.73 -17.90
N ALA A 26 -10.41 1.22 -16.74
CA ALA A 26 -11.12 1.36 -15.48
C ALA A 26 -11.15 2.80 -14.95
N PHE A 27 -10.07 3.57 -15.17
CA PHE A 27 -10.02 4.99 -14.80
C PHE A 27 -10.78 5.89 -15.78
N PHE A 28 -10.90 5.50 -17.07
CA PHE A 28 -11.59 6.28 -18.10
C PHE A 28 -13.05 5.85 -18.34
N TYR A 29 -13.50 4.73 -17.76
CA TYR A 29 -14.80 4.17 -18.04
C TYR A 29 -15.91 4.80 -17.19
N LYS A 30 -16.76 5.65 -17.79
CA LYS A 30 -18.09 5.96 -17.28
C LYS A 30 -19.05 4.85 -17.78
N PRO A 31 -19.64 4.02 -16.91
CA PRO A 31 -20.58 3.00 -17.34
C PRO A 31 -21.84 3.66 -17.92
N LYS A 32 -21.99 3.64 -19.24
CA LYS A 32 -23.22 4.06 -19.93
C LYS A 32 -24.28 2.97 -20.05
N HIS A 33 -23.99 1.73 -19.66
CA HIS A 33 -24.93 0.62 -19.73
C HIS A 33 -24.86 -0.28 -18.50
N LYS A 34 -26.03 -0.82 -18.09
CA LYS A 34 -26.18 -1.83 -17.04
C LYS A 34 -25.45 -3.12 -17.47
N THR A 35 -24.15 -3.18 -17.28
CA THR A 35 -23.43 -4.46 -17.29
C THR A 35 -23.92 -5.32 -16.14
N PRO A 36 -23.98 -6.67 -16.28
CA PRO A 36 -24.29 -7.56 -15.16
C PRO A 36 -23.37 -7.19 -13.99
N ARG A 37 -23.96 -6.93 -12.81
CA ARG A 37 -23.20 -6.51 -11.62
C ARG A 37 -22.12 -7.54 -11.36
N PRO A 38 -20.83 -7.18 -11.35
CA PRO A 38 -19.80 -8.10 -10.91
C PRO A 38 -20.13 -8.47 -9.47
N HIS A 39 -20.23 -9.76 -9.17
CA HIS A 39 -20.45 -10.23 -7.80
C HIS A 39 -19.28 -9.79 -6.94
N ALA A 40 -19.53 -8.98 -5.90
CA ALA A 40 -18.56 -8.72 -4.87
C ALA A 40 -18.17 -10.07 -4.23
N PHE A 41 -16.88 -10.37 -4.20
CA PHE A 41 -16.41 -11.54 -3.46
C PHE A 41 -16.68 -11.33 -1.98
N GLY A 42 -17.33 -12.27 -1.32
CA GLY A 42 -17.40 -12.30 0.13
C GLY A 42 -15.98 -12.39 0.72
N SER A 43 -15.74 -11.74 1.85
CA SER A 43 -14.42 -11.81 2.52
C SER A 43 -13.98 -13.25 2.82
N ALA A 44 -14.92 -14.17 3.00
CA ALA A 44 -14.64 -15.60 3.20
C ALA A 44 -14.07 -16.31 1.95
N GLU A 45 -14.29 -15.78 0.74
CA GLU A 45 -13.78 -16.34 -0.51
C GLU A 45 -12.34 -15.89 -0.79
N ILE A 46 -11.87 -14.81 -0.14
CA ILE A 46 -10.55 -14.21 -0.34
C ILE A 46 -9.57 -14.84 0.65
N LYS A 47 -8.70 -15.72 0.16
CA LYS A 47 -7.60 -16.28 0.93
C LYS A 47 -6.39 -15.36 0.80
N PHE A 48 -5.91 -14.82 1.93
CA PHE A 48 -4.76 -13.94 1.97
C PHE A 48 -3.61 -14.57 2.75
N SER A 49 -2.44 -14.67 2.12
CA SER A 49 -1.18 -15.04 2.78
C SER A 49 -0.38 -13.76 3.05
N GLU A 50 -0.29 -13.37 4.31
CA GLU A 50 0.44 -12.15 4.73
C GLU A 50 1.96 -12.30 4.50
N LYS A 51 2.51 -13.50 4.76
CA LYS A 51 3.93 -13.80 4.53
C LYS A 51 4.34 -13.59 3.07
N GLU A 52 3.48 -14.03 2.15
CA GLU A 52 3.77 -13.98 0.71
C GLU A 52 3.13 -12.77 0.01
N ASN A 53 2.39 -11.93 0.76
CA ASN A 53 1.56 -10.86 0.20
C ASN A 53 0.73 -11.35 -1.01
N ARG A 54 0.07 -12.50 -0.86
CA ARG A 54 -0.61 -13.21 -1.94
C ARG A 54 -2.10 -13.38 -1.67
N PHE A 55 -2.90 -13.04 -2.67
CA PHE A 55 -4.34 -13.25 -2.66
C PHE A 55 -4.72 -14.37 -3.61
N VAL A 56 -5.56 -15.29 -3.12
CA VAL A 56 -6.13 -16.40 -3.91
C VAL A 56 -7.65 -16.40 -3.73
N ILE A 57 -8.38 -16.35 -4.84
CA ILE A 57 -9.83 -16.33 -4.85
C ILE A 57 -10.31 -17.41 -5.82
N ARG A 58 -11.09 -18.37 -5.33
CA ARG A 58 -11.56 -19.52 -6.11
C ARG A 58 -10.44 -20.21 -6.89
N GLY A 59 -9.27 -20.42 -6.23
CA GLY A 59 -8.11 -21.07 -6.82
C GLY A 59 -7.27 -20.19 -7.76
N ARG A 60 -7.68 -18.96 -8.05
CA ARG A 60 -6.97 -18.05 -8.95
C ARG A 60 -6.19 -16.99 -8.16
N ARG A 61 -4.98 -16.67 -8.61
CA ARG A 61 -4.17 -15.59 -8.03
C ARG A 61 -4.68 -14.23 -8.48
N PHE A 62 -4.73 -13.30 -7.55
CA PHE A 62 -5.02 -11.89 -7.77
C PHE A 62 -3.80 -11.05 -7.43
N ILE A 63 -3.63 -9.95 -8.15
CA ILE A 63 -2.52 -9.02 -7.94
C ILE A 63 -2.85 -8.17 -6.71
N PRO A 64 -1.96 -8.09 -5.71
CA PRO A 64 -2.14 -7.14 -4.62
C PRO A 64 -2.18 -5.71 -5.16
N VAL A 65 -3.12 -4.89 -4.68
CA VAL A 65 -3.21 -3.47 -5.08
C VAL A 65 -1.89 -2.74 -4.88
N SER A 66 -1.17 -3.01 -3.79
CA SER A 66 0.16 -2.42 -3.53
C SER A 66 1.21 -2.80 -4.57
N VAL A 67 1.11 -4.00 -5.18
CA VAL A 67 2.00 -4.43 -6.27
C VAL A 67 1.58 -3.76 -7.58
N ALA A 68 0.28 -3.67 -7.85
CA ALA A 68 -0.23 -3.01 -9.05
C ALA A 68 0.17 -1.52 -9.11
N VAL A 69 0.17 -0.82 -7.98
CA VAL A 69 0.65 0.56 -7.88
C VAL A 69 2.09 0.70 -8.37
N ASN A 70 2.98 -0.23 -8.01
CA ASN A 70 4.39 -0.17 -8.40
C ASN A 70 4.62 -0.30 -9.91
N LEU A 71 3.63 -0.79 -10.70
CA LEU A 71 3.72 -0.85 -12.15
C LEU A 71 3.68 0.54 -12.82
N PHE A 72 3.28 1.57 -12.09
CA PHE A 72 3.18 2.95 -12.55
C PHE A 72 4.38 3.81 -12.17
N PHE A 73 5.38 3.24 -11.54
CA PHE A 73 6.60 3.91 -11.14
C PHE A 73 7.81 3.09 -11.54
N ASN A 74 8.93 3.75 -11.76
CA ASN A 74 10.16 3.06 -12.12
C ASN A 74 10.63 2.16 -10.97
N ALA A 75 10.99 0.94 -11.28
CA ALA A 75 11.54 0.05 -10.28
C ALA A 75 12.89 0.56 -9.79
N PHE A 76 13.11 0.53 -8.49
CA PHE A 76 14.43 0.81 -7.92
C PHE A 76 15.43 -0.25 -8.35
N ASP A 77 16.46 0.16 -9.10
CA ASP A 77 17.55 -0.73 -9.53
C ASP A 77 18.50 -1.00 -8.36
N LYS A 78 18.12 -2.00 -7.57
CA LYS A 78 18.83 -2.41 -6.37
C LYS A 78 20.28 -2.79 -6.66
N ASP A 79 20.51 -3.44 -7.81
CA ASP A 79 21.83 -3.93 -8.21
C ASP A 79 22.77 -2.78 -8.58
N LEU A 80 22.27 -1.81 -9.34
CA LEU A 80 23.03 -0.62 -9.74
C LEU A 80 23.41 0.23 -8.52
N TYR A 81 22.44 0.51 -7.64
CA TYR A 81 22.70 1.35 -6.46
C TYR A 81 23.60 0.65 -5.44
N ALA A 82 23.48 -0.70 -5.29
CA ALA A 82 24.38 -1.45 -4.42
C ALA A 82 25.81 -1.49 -4.96
N ALA A 83 25.98 -1.56 -6.30
CA ALA A 83 27.31 -1.47 -6.91
C ALA A 83 27.97 -0.10 -6.63
N ARG A 84 27.25 1.00 -6.85
CA ARG A 84 27.75 2.35 -6.55
C ARG A 84 28.13 2.51 -5.06
N LYS A 85 27.26 2.09 -4.16
CA LYS A 85 27.54 2.14 -2.71
C LYS A 85 28.74 1.25 -2.34
N SER A 86 28.93 0.11 -3.03
CA SER A 86 30.10 -0.76 -2.85
C SER A 86 31.41 -0.06 -3.21
N GLU A 87 31.43 0.68 -4.32
CA GLU A 87 32.57 1.49 -4.74
C GLU A 87 32.90 2.61 -3.74
N GLU A 88 31.86 3.28 -3.22
CA GLU A 88 32.00 4.37 -2.24
C GLU A 88 32.48 3.89 -0.88
N THR A 89 32.01 2.75 -0.40
CA THR A 89 32.22 2.31 0.99
C THR A 89 33.24 1.18 1.16
N GLY A 90 33.63 0.51 0.05
CA GLY A 90 34.44 -0.71 0.09
C GLY A 90 33.70 -1.95 0.62
N MET A 91 32.42 -1.83 0.95
CA MET A 91 31.59 -2.97 1.41
C MET A 91 31.14 -3.80 0.20
N SER A 92 31.10 -5.14 0.33
CA SER A 92 30.63 -5.97 -0.76
C SER A 92 29.16 -5.69 -1.11
N LYS A 93 28.83 -5.75 -2.39
CA LYS A 93 27.48 -5.53 -2.92
C LYS A 93 26.43 -6.40 -2.22
N ASP A 94 26.74 -7.69 -2.02
CA ASP A 94 25.82 -8.63 -1.36
C ASP A 94 25.52 -8.22 0.07
N LYS A 95 26.51 -7.74 0.81
CA LYS A 95 26.34 -7.27 2.18
C LYS A 95 25.46 -6.02 2.23
N ILE A 96 25.63 -5.08 1.30
CA ILE A 96 24.80 -3.88 1.17
C ILE A 96 23.34 -4.28 0.86
N ILE A 97 23.16 -5.21 -0.08
CA ILE A 97 21.82 -5.70 -0.45
C ILE A 97 21.12 -6.34 0.74
N GLU A 98 21.83 -7.17 1.51
CA GLU A 98 21.26 -7.83 2.68
C GLU A 98 20.95 -6.84 3.82
N GLU A 99 21.76 -5.80 4.01
CA GLU A 99 21.45 -4.71 4.94
C GLU A 99 20.12 -4.01 4.57
N TRP A 100 19.94 -3.71 3.28
CA TRP A 100 18.68 -3.11 2.81
C TRP A 100 17.49 -4.05 2.97
N ASP A 101 17.70 -5.36 2.78
CA ASP A 101 16.66 -6.37 2.98
C ASP A 101 16.26 -6.48 4.44
N LEU A 102 17.24 -6.46 5.37
CA LEU A 102 16.96 -6.41 6.80
C LEU A 102 16.11 -5.18 7.16
N HIS A 103 16.50 -3.98 6.69
CA HIS A 103 15.74 -2.75 6.95
C HIS A 103 14.32 -2.81 6.37
N ARG A 104 14.17 -3.33 5.16
CA ARG A 104 12.87 -3.50 4.50
C ARG A 104 11.97 -4.48 5.25
N GLU A 105 12.49 -5.64 5.64
CA GLU A 105 11.71 -6.66 6.38
C GLU A 105 11.33 -6.17 7.78
N ARG A 106 12.22 -5.44 8.47
CA ARG A 106 11.90 -4.79 9.75
C ARG A 106 10.77 -3.79 9.59
N ALA A 107 10.85 -2.89 8.62
CA ALA A 107 9.82 -1.90 8.36
C ALA A 107 8.47 -2.55 7.98
N ARG A 108 8.51 -3.61 7.16
CA ARG A 108 7.33 -4.38 6.76
C ARG A 108 6.68 -5.07 7.97
N ALA A 109 7.46 -5.78 8.78
CA ALA A 109 6.96 -6.48 9.96
C ALA A 109 6.31 -5.50 10.95
N THR A 110 6.95 -4.36 11.19
CA THR A 110 6.42 -3.32 12.08
C THR A 110 5.10 -2.73 11.54
N GLY A 111 5.02 -2.46 10.23
CA GLY A 111 3.79 -1.98 9.61
C GLY A 111 2.65 -2.99 9.73
N ILE A 112 2.91 -4.28 9.48
CA ILE A 112 1.93 -5.36 9.65
C ILE A 112 1.43 -5.44 11.09
N PHE A 113 2.37 -5.42 12.05
CA PHE A 113 2.04 -5.47 13.47
C PHE A 113 1.17 -4.27 13.87
N LEU A 114 1.56 -3.04 13.52
CA LEU A 114 0.80 -1.83 13.80
C LEU A 114 -0.63 -1.91 13.25
N HIS A 115 -0.83 -2.32 12.00
CA HIS A 115 -2.17 -2.47 11.43
C HIS A 115 -3.02 -3.51 12.16
N LYS A 116 -2.43 -4.60 12.67
CA LYS A 116 -3.12 -5.58 13.50
C LYS A 116 -3.56 -4.99 14.83
N GLU A 117 -2.66 -4.28 15.50
CA GLU A 117 -2.93 -3.67 16.80
C GLU A 117 -3.99 -2.56 16.70
N VAL A 118 -3.93 -1.72 15.66
CA VAL A 118 -4.97 -0.72 15.38
C VAL A 118 -6.32 -1.38 15.13
N ALA A 119 -6.37 -2.48 14.37
CA ALA A 119 -7.63 -3.20 14.16
C ALA A 119 -8.15 -3.84 15.45
N ALA A 120 -7.27 -4.40 16.28
CA ALA A 120 -7.61 -4.96 17.59
C ALA A 120 -8.18 -3.88 18.54
N PHE A 121 -7.60 -2.68 18.53
CA PHE A 121 -8.14 -1.53 19.29
C PHE A 121 -9.61 -1.25 18.96
N PHE A 122 -9.98 -1.25 17.68
CA PHE A 122 -11.37 -1.03 17.26
C PHE A 122 -12.33 -2.19 17.59
N THR A 123 -11.80 -3.34 17.99
CA THR A 123 -12.61 -4.48 18.51
C THR A 123 -12.61 -4.55 20.03
N GLY A 124 -12.10 -3.51 20.71
CA GLY A 124 -12.11 -3.41 22.18
C GLY A 124 -10.91 -4.06 22.88
N SER A 125 -9.89 -4.49 22.11
CA SER A 125 -8.66 -5.04 22.70
C SER A 125 -7.64 -3.92 22.98
N ASN A 126 -6.81 -4.11 24.00
CA ASN A 126 -5.65 -3.24 24.22
C ASN A 126 -4.59 -3.51 23.15
N MET A 127 -3.96 -2.45 22.65
CA MET A 127 -2.82 -2.56 21.77
C MET A 127 -1.60 -3.10 22.52
N LYS A 128 -0.84 -3.96 21.84
CA LYS A 128 0.47 -4.43 22.32
C LYS A 128 1.54 -3.46 21.84
N GLY A 129 2.28 -2.86 22.75
CA GLY A 129 3.30 -1.85 22.44
C GLY A 129 4.56 -2.40 21.76
N SER A 130 4.74 -3.73 21.65
CA SER A 130 5.95 -4.33 21.10
C SER A 130 5.74 -5.73 20.56
N PHE A 131 6.67 -6.18 19.71
CA PHE A 131 6.74 -7.55 19.20
C PHE A 131 8.18 -7.98 18.93
N ARG A 132 8.41 -9.31 18.89
CA ARG A 132 9.72 -9.88 18.53
C ARG A 132 9.87 -9.94 17.01
N PHE A 133 10.95 -9.37 16.51
CA PHE A 133 11.38 -9.43 15.11
C PHE A 133 12.62 -10.30 15.00
N THR A 134 12.65 -11.19 14.00
CA THR A 134 13.81 -12.02 13.67
C THR A 134 14.14 -11.90 12.18
N PHE A 135 15.43 -11.87 11.89
CA PHE A 135 15.96 -11.92 10.53
C PHE A 135 17.20 -12.81 10.51
N ASN A 136 17.27 -13.73 9.56
CA ASN A 136 18.39 -14.66 9.40
C ASN A 136 18.96 -14.51 7.98
N GLY A 137 19.93 -13.62 7.82
CA GLY A 137 20.70 -13.47 6.61
C GLY A 137 22.08 -14.11 6.70
N LYS A 138 22.84 -14.04 5.62
CA LYS A 138 24.23 -14.54 5.56
C LYS A 138 25.19 -13.61 6.29
N TYR A 139 24.98 -12.30 6.18
CA TYR A 139 25.84 -11.26 6.73
C TYR A 139 25.25 -10.57 7.94
N TYR A 140 23.93 -10.51 8.04
CA TYR A 140 23.19 -9.86 9.12
C TYR A 140 22.20 -10.80 9.78
N GLN A 141 22.13 -10.73 11.10
CA GLN A 141 21.14 -11.43 11.90
C GLN A 141 20.49 -10.42 12.83
N ALA A 142 19.20 -10.56 13.06
CA ALA A 142 18.47 -9.78 14.06
C ALA A 142 17.55 -10.71 14.86
N ASP A 143 17.54 -10.46 16.18
CA ASP A 143 16.58 -11.02 17.11
C ASP A 143 16.34 -9.96 18.19
N GLU A 144 15.32 -9.14 18.00
CA GLU A 144 15.10 -7.93 18.77
C GLU A 144 13.61 -7.71 19.09
N ILE A 145 13.35 -6.95 20.14
CA ILE A 145 12.01 -6.46 20.45
C ILE A 145 11.87 -5.08 19.82
N ILE A 146 10.92 -4.98 18.89
CA ILE A 146 10.54 -3.71 18.27
C ILE A 146 9.39 -3.12 19.06
N ASN A 147 9.56 -1.87 19.48
CA ASN A 147 8.59 -1.07 20.22
C ASN A 147 7.82 -0.15 19.24
N ILE A 148 6.50 -0.02 19.43
CA ILE A 148 5.63 0.88 18.66
C ILE A 148 4.85 1.85 19.56
N GLU A 149 5.32 2.10 20.79
CA GLU A 149 4.62 2.95 21.76
C GLU A 149 4.46 4.39 21.26
N LYS A 150 5.42 4.89 20.48
CA LYS A 150 5.33 6.23 19.89
C LYS A 150 4.22 6.28 18.82
N GLU A 151 4.16 5.31 17.92
CA GLU A 151 3.09 5.18 16.92
C GLU A 151 1.73 4.98 17.58
N GLU A 152 1.65 4.17 18.64
CA GLU A 152 0.43 3.99 19.43
C GLU A 152 -0.01 5.31 20.07
N SER A 153 0.91 6.07 20.67
CA SER A 153 0.62 7.37 21.26
C SER A 153 0.05 8.35 20.22
N LEU A 154 0.66 8.43 19.04
CA LEU A 154 0.19 9.27 17.93
C LEU A 154 -1.18 8.80 17.39
N PHE A 155 -1.40 7.49 17.31
CA PHE A 155 -2.68 6.93 16.94
C PHE A 155 -3.77 7.29 17.96
N ARG A 156 -3.50 7.15 19.28
CA ARG A 156 -4.44 7.52 20.34
C ARG A 156 -4.75 9.02 20.33
N GLN A 157 -3.74 9.87 20.07
CA GLN A 157 -3.92 11.29 19.87
C GLN A 157 -4.87 11.56 18.68
N PHE A 158 -4.67 10.88 17.56
CA PHE A 158 -5.57 10.99 16.40
C PHE A 158 -7.01 10.62 16.74
N ILE A 159 -7.23 9.48 17.41
CA ILE A 159 -8.57 8.99 17.78
C ILE A 159 -9.27 9.93 18.76
N SER A 160 -8.55 10.52 19.73
CA SER A 160 -9.12 11.45 20.67
C SER A 160 -9.65 12.74 20.02
N GLN A 161 -8.99 13.18 18.94
CA GLN A 161 -9.37 14.37 18.19
C GLN A 161 -10.32 14.08 17.00
N ASN A 162 -10.43 12.83 16.59
CA ASN A 162 -11.26 12.40 15.47
C ASN A 162 -12.08 11.18 15.86
N PRO A 163 -13.23 11.37 16.54
CA PRO A 163 -14.13 10.26 16.87
C PRO A 163 -14.58 9.54 15.58
N LEU A 164 -14.34 8.24 15.50
CA LEU A 164 -14.62 7.43 14.31
C LEU A 164 -15.77 6.47 14.56
N GLN A 165 -16.74 6.45 13.67
CA GLN A 165 -17.76 5.41 13.65
C GLN A 165 -17.31 4.27 12.75
N VAL A 166 -16.89 3.15 13.34
CA VAL A 166 -16.33 1.99 12.61
C VAL A 166 -17.42 1.32 11.76
N TYR A 167 -17.10 1.07 10.49
CA TYR A 167 -17.86 0.16 9.64
C TYR A 167 -17.12 -1.17 9.45
N ARG A 168 -15.85 -1.14 9.05
CA ARG A 168 -14.99 -2.32 8.90
C ARG A 168 -13.52 -1.97 9.14
N THR A 169 -12.77 -2.92 9.66
CA THR A 169 -11.31 -2.88 9.77
C THR A 169 -10.69 -4.08 9.06
N ASN A 170 -9.49 -3.95 8.53
CA ASN A 170 -8.78 -5.02 7.79
C ASN A 170 -9.66 -5.72 6.75
N PHE A 171 -10.47 -4.95 6.04
CA PHE A 171 -11.46 -5.49 5.13
C PHE A 171 -10.82 -5.97 3.82
N LEU A 172 -10.95 -7.26 3.52
CA LEU A 172 -10.46 -7.84 2.28
C LEU A 172 -11.41 -7.51 1.13
N VAL A 173 -10.86 -6.94 0.07
CA VAL A 173 -11.59 -6.55 -1.15
C VAL A 173 -10.92 -7.12 -2.38
N ALA A 174 -11.72 -7.38 -3.42
CA ALA A 174 -11.18 -7.82 -4.70
C ALA A 174 -12.10 -7.40 -5.85
N ASP A 175 -11.50 -7.25 -7.03
CA ASP A 175 -12.18 -7.03 -8.30
C ASP A 175 -11.78 -8.09 -9.32
N SER A 176 -12.75 -8.83 -9.84
CA SER A 176 -12.52 -9.90 -10.80
C SER A 176 -12.13 -9.42 -12.19
N THR A 177 -12.64 -8.25 -12.60
CA THR A 177 -12.36 -7.66 -13.91
C THR A 177 -10.89 -7.21 -13.98
N TRP A 178 -10.42 -6.54 -12.93
CA TRP A 178 -9.05 -6.04 -12.83
C TRP A 178 -8.08 -7.08 -12.28
N ARG A 179 -8.60 -8.17 -11.72
CA ARG A 179 -7.84 -9.20 -11.00
C ARG A 179 -6.97 -8.61 -9.88
N LEU A 180 -7.48 -7.57 -9.25
CA LEU A 180 -6.87 -6.90 -8.11
C LEU A 180 -7.50 -7.36 -6.81
N ALA A 181 -6.69 -7.45 -5.76
CA ALA A 181 -7.17 -7.69 -4.41
C ALA A 181 -6.33 -6.89 -3.40
N GLY A 182 -6.94 -6.60 -2.25
CA GLY A 182 -6.24 -5.90 -1.20
C GLY A 182 -6.93 -5.95 0.14
N ARG A 183 -6.32 -5.30 1.13
CA ARG A 183 -6.82 -5.18 2.48
C ARG A 183 -6.94 -3.69 2.83
N VAL A 184 -8.18 -3.22 2.96
CA VAL A 184 -8.49 -1.86 3.39
C VAL A 184 -8.32 -1.79 4.90
N ALA A 185 -7.48 -0.89 5.38
CA ALA A 185 -7.15 -0.80 6.80
C ALA A 185 -8.37 -0.43 7.65
N PHE A 186 -9.10 0.62 7.23
CA PHE A 186 -10.26 1.11 7.98
C PHE A 186 -11.29 1.78 7.06
N ILE A 187 -12.55 1.43 7.30
CA ILE A 187 -13.71 2.08 6.71
C ILE A 187 -14.58 2.59 7.85
N GLY A 188 -14.76 3.92 7.91
CA GLY A 188 -15.68 4.57 8.85
C GLY A 188 -16.98 4.99 8.17
N LYS A 189 -18.01 5.24 8.97
CA LYS A 189 -19.25 5.89 8.52
C LYS A 189 -19.14 7.39 8.69
N CYS A 190 -19.75 8.14 7.79
CA CYS A 190 -19.96 9.59 7.89
C CYS A 190 -21.40 9.93 7.49
N SER A 191 -21.80 11.19 7.56
CA SER A 191 -23.18 11.62 7.27
C SER A 191 -23.68 11.17 5.91
N ASP A 192 -22.82 11.22 4.88
CA ASP A 192 -23.19 11.03 3.48
C ASP A 192 -22.70 9.73 2.87
N GLY A 193 -22.09 8.85 3.66
CA GLY A 193 -21.55 7.58 3.18
C GLY A 193 -20.43 7.05 4.06
N TYR A 194 -19.26 6.84 3.45
CA TYR A 194 -18.12 6.22 4.11
C TYR A 194 -16.84 7.01 3.90
N VAL A 195 -15.91 6.87 4.84
CA VAL A 195 -14.58 7.45 4.80
C VAL A 195 -13.53 6.36 4.95
N LEU A 196 -12.45 6.47 4.18
CA LEU A 196 -11.31 5.57 4.29
C LEU A 196 -10.20 6.23 5.10
N TYR A 197 -9.58 5.46 5.99
CA TYR A 197 -8.36 5.82 6.69
C TYR A 197 -7.31 4.73 6.49
N ASP A 198 -6.06 5.15 6.30
CA ASP A 198 -4.92 4.26 6.28
C ASP A 198 -3.77 4.86 7.10
N TRP A 199 -3.19 4.05 7.99
CA TRP A 199 -2.14 4.46 8.92
C TRP A 199 -0.78 4.14 8.32
N LYS A 200 0.12 5.12 8.35
CA LYS A 200 1.49 4.93 7.85
C LYS A 200 2.51 5.45 8.87
N ARG A 201 3.62 4.73 8.96
CA ARG A 201 4.76 5.05 9.83
C ARG A 201 6.05 5.32 9.06
N ARG A 202 5.94 5.51 7.74
CA ARG A 202 7.09 5.72 6.86
C ARG A 202 7.45 7.20 6.79
N ASN A 203 8.75 7.51 6.87
CA ASN A 203 9.27 8.84 6.57
C ASN A 203 9.06 9.21 5.09
N GLY A 204 9.04 10.51 4.80
CA GLY A 204 8.94 11.01 3.44
C GLY A 204 7.51 11.04 2.87
N ILE A 205 6.49 10.83 3.71
CA ILE A 205 5.08 11.05 3.34
C ILE A 205 4.71 12.52 3.55
N THR A 206 5.14 13.09 4.68
CA THR A 206 4.90 14.46 5.06
C THR A 206 6.19 15.18 5.41
N ASP A 207 6.17 16.51 5.26
CA ASP A 207 7.19 17.39 5.80
C ASP A 207 7.06 17.53 7.34
N LYS A 208 7.94 18.29 7.94
CA LYS A 208 7.91 18.55 9.40
C LYS A 208 6.64 19.27 9.88
N TYR A 209 5.93 19.95 8.99
CA TYR A 209 4.69 20.66 9.30
C TYR A 209 3.45 19.79 9.11
N GLY A 210 3.58 18.59 8.55
CA GLY A 210 2.47 17.67 8.28
C GLY A 210 1.84 17.81 6.91
N ASN A 211 2.44 18.61 6.01
CA ASN A 211 1.99 18.71 4.62
C ASN A 211 2.50 17.52 3.81
N ALA A 212 1.70 17.05 2.86
CA ALA A 212 2.12 15.97 1.97
C ALA A 212 3.34 16.36 1.13
N ILE A 213 4.32 15.47 1.04
CA ILE A 213 5.46 15.61 0.12
C ILE A 213 5.02 15.08 -1.24
N THR A 214 4.63 16.01 -2.12
CA THR A 214 4.07 15.72 -3.44
C THR A 214 5.08 15.74 -4.57
N GLU A 215 6.30 16.24 -4.31
CA GLU A 215 7.41 16.34 -5.28
C GLU A 215 8.64 15.65 -4.73
N ASN A 216 9.52 15.15 -5.58
CA ASN A 216 10.80 14.57 -5.18
C ASN A 216 11.99 15.37 -5.74
N ALA A 217 13.12 15.31 -5.05
CA ALA A 217 14.34 16.02 -5.42
C ALA A 217 15.07 15.45 -6.65
N PHE A 218 14.63 14.30 -7.16
CA PHE A 218 15.31 13.57 -8.25
C PHE A 218 14.59 13.70 -9.59
N ASP A 219 13.58 14.56 -9.70
CA ASP A 219 12.72 14.75 -10.90
C ASP A 219 12.14 13.42 -11.45
N GLN A 220 11.93 12.46 -10.55
CA GLN A 220 11.33 11.18 -10.90
C GLN A 220 9.82 11.28 -10.91
N LYS A 221 9.22 10.78 -11.98
CA LYS A 221 7.77 10.77 -12.18
C LYS A 221 7.27 9.36 -12.45
N GLY A 222 5.96 9.20 -12.36
CA GLY A 222 5.29 7.97 -12.76
C GLY A 222 5.44 7.69 -14.24
N THR A 223 4.99 6.51 -14.63
CA THR A 223 4.97 5.99 -16.00
C THR A 223 3.58 5.47 -16.33
N ASN A 224 3.35 5.05 -17.57
CA ASN A 224 2.11 4.38 -17.97
C ASN A 224 0.85 5.22 -17.72
N GLY A 225 0.90 6.52 -18.06
CA GLY A 225 -0.21 7.47 -17.91
C GLY A 225 -0.17 8.28 -16.62
N LEU A 226 0.90 8.14 -15.82
CA LEU A 226 1.12 8.94 -14.60
C LEU A 226 2.35 9.87 -14.70
N GLU A 227 2.73 10.28 -15.90
CA GLU A 227 3.92 11.13 -16.15
C GLU A 227 3.80 12.52 -15.52
N ASN A 228 2.59 12.93 -15.15
CA ASN A 228 2.34 14.18 -14.43
C ASN A 228 2.37 14.01 -12.89
N ILE A 229 2.57 12.80 -12.39
CA ILE A 229 2.59 12.47 -10.97
C ILE A 229 4.03 12.20 -10.55
N TRP A 230 4.48 12.85 -9.48
CA TRP A 230 5.80 12.62 -8.93
C TRP A 230 5.92 11.24 -8.26
N ASP A 231 7.06 10.58 -8.42
CA ASP A 231 7.37 9.34 -7.72
C ASP A 231 7.71 9.63 -6.26
N THR A 232 6.68 9.76 -5.43
CA THR A 232 6.82 9.95 -3.98
C THR A 232 5.99 8.93 -3.21
N PRO A 233 6.36 8.61 -1.96
CA PRO A 233 5.56 7.74 -1.10
C PRO A 233 4.11 8.19 -0.96
N PHE A 234 3.85 9.50 -0.92
CA PHE A 234 2.49 10.05 -0.86
C PHE A 234 1.65 9.60 -2.06
N TRP A 235 2.14 9.76 -3.28
CA TRP A 235 1.39 9.41 -4.49
C TRP A 235 1.20 7.89 -4.65
N HIS A 236 2.16 7.06 -4.21
CA HIS A 236 1.96 5.61 -4.16
C HIS A 236 0.77 5.24 -3.26
N TYR A 237 0.67 5.83 -2.07
CA TYR A 237 -0.44 5.58 -1.16
C TYR A 237 -1.75 6.21 -1.65
N ALA A 238 -1.69 7.40 -2.23
CA ALA A 238 -2.86 8.05 -2.82
C ALA A 238 -3.48 7.18 -3.93
N LEU A 239 -2.64 6.63 -4.82
CA LEU A 239 -3.08 5.72 -5.87
C LEU A 239 -3.66 4.42 -5.29
N GLN A 240 -2.98 3.82 -4.30
CA GLN A 240 -3.46 2.63 -3.61
C GLN A 240 -4.86 2.84 -3.00
N LEU A 241 -5.07 3.95 -2.32
CA LEU A 241 -6.34 4.25 -1.65
C LEU A 241 -7.46 4.58 -2.63
N ASN A 242 -7.15 5.26 -3.74
CA ASN A 242 -8.12 5.48 -4.83
C ASN A 242 -8.53 4.17 -5.51
N LEU A 243 -7.61 3.20 -5.64
CA LEU A 243 -7.95 1.85 -6.12
C LEU A 243 -8.87 1.10 -5.16
N TYR A 244 -8.62 1.17 -3.86
CA TYR A 244 -9.53 0.61 -2.87
C TYR A 244 -10.90 1.26 -2.93
N ARG A 245 -10.96 2.58 -3.08
CA ARG A 245 -12.21 3.30 -3.29
C ARG A 245 -12.95 2.75 -4.50
N ALA A 246 -12.29 2.66 -5.67
CA ALA A 246 -12.91 2.19 -6.91
C ALA A 246 -13.48 0.77 -6.76
N ILE A 247 -12.75 -0.13 -6.08
CA ILE A 247 -13.24 -1.49 -5.79
C ILE A 247 -14.45 -1.45 -4.86
N LEU A 248 -14.42 -0.64 -3.80
CA LEU A 248 -15.51 -0.53 -2.83
C LEU A 248 -16.78 0.07 -3.46
N GLU A 249 -16.64 1.12 -4.25
CA GLU A 249 -17.76 1.76 -4.93
C GLU A 249 -18.37 0.84 -5.99
N LYS A 250 -17.52 0.16 -6.79
CA LYS A 250 -17.97 -0.75 -7.86
C LYS A 250 -18.61 -2.02 -7.33
N ASN A 251 -17.95 -2.70 -6.38
CA ASN A 251 -18.31 -4.06 -6.00
C ASN A 251 -19.14 -4.14 -4.72
N HIS A 252 -18.96 -3.17 -3.81
CA HIS A 252 -19.64 -3.15 -2.51
C HIS A 252 -20.70 -2.05 -2.42
N HIS A 253 -20.83 -1.20 -3.46
CA HIS A 253 -21.79 -0.10 -3.52
C HIS A 253 -21.68 0.90 -2.35
N LEU A 254 -20.46 1.04 -1.80
CA LEU A 254 -20.17 1.99 -0.74
C LEU A 254 -19.85 3.35 -1.37
N LYS A 255 -20.60 4.40 -1.02
CA LYS A 255 -20.30 5.77 -1.43
C LYS A 255 -19.14 6.28 -0.56
N ILE A 256 -17.94 6.39 -1.11
CA ILE A 256 -16.78 6.89 -0.39
C ILE A 256 -16.71 8.43 -0.55
N CYS A 257 -16.93 9.15 0.56
CA CYS A 257 -17.00 10.61 0.57
C CYS A 257 -15.63 11.26 0.73
N SER A 258 -14.72 10.61 1.45
CA SER A 258 -13.36 11.11 1.68
C SER A 258 -12.37 9.99 1.97
N ILE A 259 -11.11 10.28 1.76
CA ILE A 259 -9.99 9.37 2.02
C ILE A 259 -8.90 10.15 2.75
N TYR A 260 -8.36 9.58 3.80
CA TYR A 260 -7.28 10.18 4.56
C TYR A 260 -6.14 9.19 4.78
N LEU A 261 -4.94 9.69 4.61
CA LEU A 261 -3.71 9.04 5.07
C LEU A 261 -3.34 9.64 6.42
N ILE A 262 -3.07 8.81 7.40
CA ILE A 262 -2.67 9.25 8.74
C ILE A 262 -1.20 8.88 8.94
N ASP A 263 -0.35 9.90 8.94
CA ASP A 263 1.07 9.73 9.22
C ASP A 263 1.28 9.74 10.73
N ILE A 264 1.65 8.56 11.24
CA ILE A 264 2.01 8.31 12.64
C ILE A 264 3.45 7.81 12.74
N SER A 265 4.34 8.34 11.91
CA SER A 265 5.75 7.97 11.96
C SER A 265 6.39 8.39 13.29
N PRO A 266 7.28 7.55 13.87
CA PRO A 266 7.84 7.79 15.22
C PRO A 266 8.73 9.04 15.32
N GLN A 267 9.14 9.63 14.20
CA GLN A 267 9.90 10.88 14.15
C GLN A 267 9.05 12.13 14.35
N ARG A 268 7.71 11.97 14.37
CA ARG A 268 6.80 13.09 14.52
C ARG A 268 6.47 13.34 16.00
N ASP A 269 6.22 14.60 16.33
CA ASP A 269 5.69 14.97 17.66
C ASP A 269 4.16 14.83 17.69
N ASN A 270 3.51 15.10 16.57
CA ASN A 270 2.05 14.99 16.39
C ASN A 270 1.75 14.19 15.13
N PHE A 271 0.60 13.50 15.09
CA PHE A 271 0.14 12.86 13.85
C PHE A 271 -0.12 13.90 12.76
N ALA A 272 -0.07 13.48 11.49
CA ALA A 272 -0.58 14.30 10.40
C ALA A 272 -1.75 13.57 9.72
N LYS A 273 -2.84 14.32 9.47
CA LYS A 273 -4.03 13.85 8.75
C LYS A 273 -4.04 14.48 7.36
N ILE A 274 -3.78 13.69 6.34
CA ILE A 274 -3.57 14.15 4.99
C ILE A 274 -4.76 13.72 4.13
N PRO A 275 -5.52 14.67 3.55
CA PRO A 275 -6.57 14.33 2.60
C PRO A 275 -5.96 13.77 1.32
N ILE A 276 -6.50 12.66 0.83
CA ILE A 276 -6.13 12.12 -0.47
C ILE A 276 -7.06 12.71 -1.52
N PRO A 277 -6.49 13.38 -2.55
CA PRO A 277 -7.31 13.94 -3.60
C PRO A 277 -8.05 12.84 -4.35
N TYR A 278 -9.28 13.11 -4.70
CA TYR A 278 -10.01 12.28 -5.63
C TYR A 278 -9.41 12.50 -7.01
N THR A 279 -8.67 11.52 -7.46
CA THR A 279 -8.17 11.52 -8.83
C THR A 279 -9.25 10.93 -9.74
N SER A 280 -10.20 11.77 -10.19
CA SER A 280 -10.88 11.49 -11.43
C SER A 280 -9.91 11.87 -12.56
N TYR A 281 -9.19 10.89 -13.09
CA TYR A 281 -8.34 11.08 -14.28
C TYR A 281 -9.20 11.30 -15.55
N THR A 282 -10.23 12.15 -15.49
CA THR A 282 -11.17 12.43 -16.58
C THR A 282 -10.97 13.79 -17.22
N SER A 283 -9.78 14.37 -17.12
CA SER A 283 -9.51 15.61 -17.85
C SER A 283 -8.02 15.81 -18.08
N TYR A 284 -7.55 15.26 -19.19
CA TYR A 284 -6.60 15.94 -20.08
C TYR A 284 -6.70 15.27 -21.45
#